data_62fa89071f7a60fad34e53faa8431f43
#
_entry.id   62fa89071f7a60fad34e53faa8431f43
#
_cell.length_a   1.000
_cell.length_b   1.000
_cell.length_c   1.000
_cell.angle_alpha   90.00
_cell.angle_beta   90.00
_cell.angle_gamma   90.00
#
_symmetry.space_group_name_H-M   'P 1'
#
loop_
_entity.id
_entity.type
_entity.pdbx_description
1 polymer ?
#
loop_
_entity_poly.entity_id
_entity_poly.type
_entity_poly.pdbx_seq_one_letter_code
_entity_poly.pdbx_strand_id
1 'polypeptide(L)'
;MPMTETKTDCVEDGAGGQAVRFPDRELGRAGDAARGTTLVVIGGVHGNEPAGLIAGQRVLDRIAREHDGDLQGQVVLLAGNLAALNHADADIRYVDHDLNRLCTDDRFAESSSTTVEHQQMHELFELLGSIHESCKLSNQRMIVLDLHTTSAPSKPVVAFEDSLPARKHAMRMPCPKYLGIEEEVQGLVIDAVTRRLGCVSYLIEGGQHEDPVSVDVHEAAIWIAMDTAGILPLSSLDADPIGYLRSMSKGRGDTVFDVRHREPIRDADFAIL
;
A
#
# COMPACT_ATOMS: atom_id res chain seq x y z
N MET A 1 -2.20 -22.12 19.65
CA MET A 1 -1.34 -21.04 20.13
C MET A 1 -1.06 -20.14 18.94
N PRO A 2 -1.58 -18.94 18.89
CA PRO A 2 -1.16 -17.97 17.90
C PRO A 2 0.14 -17.32 18.38
N MET A 3 1.20 -17.48 17.62
CA MET A 3 2.47 -16.77 17.86
C MET A 3 2.44 -15.49 17.05
N THR A 4 2.35 -14.36 17.71
CA THR A 4 2.73 -13.07 17.17
C THR A 4 4.26 -13.05 17.11
N GLU A 5 4.84 -13.44 15.98
CA GLU A 5 6.24 -13.14 15.71
C GLU A 5 6.34 -11.70 15.18
N THR A 6 6.51 -10.75 16.08
CA THR A 6 7.00 -9.43 15.73
C THR A 6 8.52 -9.50 15.64
N LYS A 7 9.04 -9.63 14.43
CA LYS A 7 10.46 -9.33 14.15
C LYS A 7 10.63 -7.84 14.03
N THR A 8 10.72 -7.16 15.16
CA THR A 8 11.03 -5.73 15.20
C THR A 8 12.36 -5.53 15.92
N ASP A 9 13.44 -5.59 15.17
CA ASP A 9 14.63 -4.85 15.54
C ASP A 9 14.67 -3.59 14.67
N CYS A 10 14.55 -2.42 15.32
CA CYS A 10 14.79 -1.08 14.80
C CYS A 10 13.58 -0.26 14.29
N VAL A 11 12.80 0.28 15.21
CA VAL A 11 12.32 1.65 15.08
C VAL A 11 12.63 2.36 16.40
N GLU A 12 13.82 2.90 16.55
CA GLU A 12 14.08 3.92 17.57
C GLU A 12 13.87 5.30 16.96
N ASP A 13 12.94 6.06 17.54
CA ASP A 13 12.81 7.49 17.35
C ASP A 13 14.11 8.16 17.84
N GLY A 14 15.06 8.34 16.95
CA GLY A 14 16.36 8.91 17.23
C GLY A 14 16.63 10.12 16.36
N ALA A 15 16.73 11.29 16.98
CA ALA A 15 17.39 12.46 16.42
C ALA A 15 18.88 12.14 16.15
N GLY A 16 19.17 11.57 14.98
CA GLY A 16 20.50 11.22 14.52
C GLY A 16 20.37 10.26 13.36
N GLY A 17 20.40 10.77 12.13
CA GLY A 17 20.13 10.14 10.84
C GLY A 17 20.68 8.73 10.60
N GLN A 18 20.11 7.72 11.23
CA GLN A 18 20.24 6.35 10.77
C GLN A 18 19.08 6.05 9.84
N ALA A 19 19.42 5.69 8.59
CA ALA A 19 18.43 5.25 7.61
C ALA A 19 17.67 4.04 8.18
N VAL A 20 16.35 4.13 8.18
CA VAL A 20 15.48 3.00 8.56
C VAL A 20 15.73 1.88 7.56
N ARG A 21 16.06 0.69 8.04
CA ARG A 21 16.29 -0.48 7.20
C ARG A 21 15.14 -1.48 7.36
N PHE A 22 14.70 -2.04 6.27
CA PHE A 22 13.66 -3.06 6.22
C PHE A 22 14.33 -4.42 5.95
N PRO A 23 14.42 -5.31 6.96
CA PRO A 23 15.19 -6.56 6.81
C PRO A 23 14.54 -7.58 5.90
N ASP A 24 13.23 -7.66 5.93
CA ASP A 24 12.42 -8.66 5.23
C ASP A 24 11.32 -7.99 4.40
N ARG A 25 10.82 -8.68 3.37
CA ARG A 25 9.69 -8.19 2.58
C ARG A 25 8.38 -8.23 3.36
N GLU A 26 8.14 -9.25 4.17
CA GLU A 26 7.06 -9.28 5.12
C GLU A 26 7.52 -8.68 6.45
N LEU A 27 7.01 -7.50 6.77
CA LEU A 27 7.37 -6.76 7.99
C LEU A 27 6.55 -7.20 9.20
N GLY A 28 5.41 -7.82 8.98
CA GLY A 28 4.58 -8.37 10.04
C GLY A 28 3.18 -8.73 9.60
N ARG A 29 2.49 -9.44 10.48
CA ARG A 29 1.09 -9.80 10.30
C ARG A 29 0.35 -9.90 11.62
N ALA A 30 -0.97 -9.71 11.59
CA ALA A 30 -1.85 -9.87 12.72
C ALA A 30 -3.14 -10.58 12.30
N GLY A 31 -3.71 -11.39 13.20
CA GLY A 31 -4.94 -12.15 12.94
C GLY A 31 -4.69 -13.50 12.27
N ASP A 32 -5.75 -14.06 11.68
CA ASP A 32 -5.74 -15.40 11.10
C ASP A 32 -6.54 -15.42 9.78
N ALA A 33 -5.89 -15.84 8.69
CA ALA A 33 -6.50 -15.94 7.37
C ALA A 33 -7.71 -16.92 7.33
N ALA A 34 -7.77 -17.90 8.23
CA ALA A 34 -8.89 -18.83 8.30
C ALA A 34 -10.17 -18.19 8.87
N ARG A 35 -10.06 -17.07 9.58
CA ARG A 35 -11.20 -16.38 10.22
C ARG A 35 -11.94 -15.41 9.29
N GLY A 36 -11.34 -15.00 8.19
CA GLY A 36 -11.97 -14.05 7.27
C GLY A 36 -11.03 -13.49 6.22
N THR A 37 -11.35 -12.30 5.72
CA THR A 37 -10.58 -11.62 4.67
C THR A 37 -9.13 -11.35 5.12
N THR A 38 -8.18 -11.52 4.23
CA THR A 38 -6.81 -11.04 4.39
C THR A 38 -6.64 -9.71 3.69
N LEU A 39 -6.30 -8.66 4.43
CA LEU A 39 -5.86 -7.37 3.89
C LEU A 39 -4.34 -7.38 3.80
N VAL A 40 -3.81 -7.33 2.58
CA VAL A 40 -2.39 -7.09 2.34
C VAL A 40 -2.18 -5.60 2.14
N VAL A 41 -1.34 -5.01 2.97
CA VAL A 41 -0.91 -3.62 2.88
C VAL A 41 0.50 -3.61 2.30
N ILE A 42 0.67 -2.96 1.16
CA ILE A 42 1.98 -2.76 0.52
C ILE A 42 2.38 -1.31 0.75
N GLY A 43 3.62 -1.08 1.13
CA GLY A 43 4.22 0.26 1.15
C GLY A 43 5.62 0.20 0.57
N GLY A 44 6.16 1.36 0.20
CA GLY A 44 7.53 1.44 -0.32
C GLY A 44 7.75 0.70 -1.64
N VAL A 45 6.79 0.75 -2.55
CA VAL A 45 7.01 0.38 -3.97
C VAL A 45 8.08 1.29 -4.58
N HIS A 46 8.19 2.52 -4.06
CA HIS A 46 9.30 3.43 -4.30
C HIS A 46 10.11 3.62 -3.02
N GLY A 47 11.45 3.69 -3.16
CA GLY A 47 12.37 3.74 -2.03
C GLY A 47 12.22 4.99 -1.15
N ASN A 48 11.88 6.12 -1.76
CA ASN A 48 11.66 7.40 -1.09
C ASN A 48 10.23 7.58 -0.53
N GLU A 49 9.43 6.50 -0.44
CA GLU A 49 8.05 6.52 0.05
C GLU A 49 7.83 5.58 1.26
N PRO A 50 8.60 5.71 2.36
CA PRO A 50 8.50 4.78 3.50
C PRO A 50 7.27 5.01 4.39
N ALA A 51 6.53 6.13 4.21
CA ALA A 51 5.42 6.53 5.09
C ALA A 51 4.36 5.43 5.27
N GLY A 52 4.04 4.68 4.20
CA GLY A 52 3.09 3.57 4.25
C GLY A 52 3.55 2.41 5.13
N LEU A 53 4.84 2.11 5.13
CA LEU A 53 5.42 1.06 5.99
C LEU A 53 5.43 1.47 7.45
N ILE A 54 5.76 2.73 7.73
CA ILE A 54 5.72 3.29 9.09
C ILE A 54 4.29 3.25 9.63
N ALA A 55 3.30 3.66 8.82
CA ALA A 55 1.89 3.59 9.19
C ALA A 55 1.42 2.15 9.45
N GLY A 56 1.79 1.21 8.56
CA GLY A 56 1.46 -0.19 8.71
C GLY A 56 2.04 -0.80 9.99
N GLN A 57 3.28 -0.46 10.34
CA GLN A 57 3.90 -0.90 11.60
C GLN A 57 3.16 -0.34 12.82
N ARG A 58 2.78 0.96 12.82
CA ARG A 58 1.97 1.54 13.90
C ARG A 58 0.64 0.81 14.09
N VAL A 59 -0.01 0.45 12.98
CA VAL A 59 -1.27 -0.33 13.02
C VAL A 59 -1.04 -1.71 13.63
N LEU A 60 -0.01 -2.45 13.19
CA LEU A 60 0.31 -3.77 13.73
C LEU A 60 0.63 -3.71 15.24
N ASP A 61 1.43 -2.73 15.66
CA ASP A 61 1.77 -2.52 17.07
C ASP A 61 0.54 -2.18 17.90
N ARG A 62 -0.38 -1.39 17.36
CA ARG A 62 -1.63 -1.06 18.03
C ARG A 62 -2.56 -2.26 18.14
N ILE A 63 -2.67 -3.06 17.06
CA ILE A 63 -3.42 -4.32 17.11
C ILE A 63 -2.88 -5.23 18.20
N ALA A 64 -1.57 -5.41 18.28
CA ALA A 64 -0.94 -6.28 19.28
C ALA A 64 -1.20 -5.81 20.74
N ARG A 65 -1.30 -4.50 20.96
CA ARG A 65 -1.55 -3.94 22.29
C ARG A 65 -3.02 -3.90 22.68
N GLU A 66 -3.92 -3.61 21.75
CA GLU A 66 -5.31 -3.19 22.04
C GLU A 66 -6.35 -4.17 21.48
N HIS A 67 -6.00 -4.97 20.47
CA HIS A 67 -6.95 -5.78 19.69
C HIS A 67 -6.47 -7.22 19.45
N ASP A 68 -5.54 -7.73 20.27
CA ASP A 68 -5.06 -9.10 20.13
C ASP A 68 -6.22 -10.11 20.27
N GLY A 69 -6.42 -10.92 19.23
CA GLY A 69 -7.50 -11.89 19.15
C GLY A 69 -8.86 -11.38 18.67
N ASP A 70 -9.07 -10.07 18.49
CA ASP A 70 -10.36 -9.48 18.08
C ASP A 70 -10.61 -9.55 16.58
N LEU A 71 -9.54 -9.71 15.78
CA LEU A 71 -9.60 -9.67 14.33
C LEU A 71 -10.45 -10.80 13.73
N GLN A 72 -11.38 -10.43 12.85
CA GLN A 72 -12.17 -11.34 12.03
C GLN A 72 -11.56 -11.51 10.63
N GLY A 73 -10.27 -11.84 10.57
CA GLY A 73 -9.45 -11.96 9.38
C GLY A 73 -7.99 -11.70 9.68
N GLN A 74 -7.24 -11.29 8.67
CA GLN A 74 -5.81 -11.07 8.79
C GLN A 74 -5.39 -9.74 8.13
N VAL A 75 -4.37 -9.11 8.69
CA VAL A 75 -3.61 -8.01 8.07
C VAL A 75 -2.17 -8.47 7.88
N VAL A 76 -1.60 -8.21 6.70
CA VAL A 76 -0.20 -8.49 6.36
C VAL A 76 0.45 -7.23 5.82
N LEU A 77 1.59 -6.82 6.36
CA LEU A 77 2.36 -5.66 5.91
C LEU A 77 3.56 -6.10 5.07
N LEU A 78 3.63 -5.62 3.83
CA LEU A 78 4.69 -5.94 2.88
C LEU A 78 5.45 -4.70 2.42
N ALA A 79 6.77 -4.83 2.30
CA ALA A 79 7.63 -3.88 1.61
C ALA A 79 7.64 -4.16 0.10
N GLY A 80 7.40 -3.14 -0.72
CA GLY A 80 7.33 -3.26 -2.17
C GLY A 80 8.69 -3.46 -2.83
N ASN A 81 9.59 -2.47 -2.76
CA ASN A 81 10.94 -2.48 -3.34
C ASN A 81 12.01 -2.43 -2.24
N LEU A 82 12.35 -3.58 -1.68
CA LEU A 82 13.36 -3.66 -0.62
C LEU A 82 14.72 -3.11 -1.03
N ALA A 83 15.10 -3.27 -2.28
CA ALA A 83 16.39 -2.81 -2.76
C ALA A 83 16.47 -1.28 -2.76
N ALA A 84 15.44 -0.60 -3.21
CA ALA A 84 15.37 0.86 -3.18
C ALA A 84 15.19 1.40 -1.75
N LEU A 85 14.33 0.77 -0.93
CA LEU A 85 14.13 1.14 0.48
C LEU A 85 15.40 1.04 1.33
N ASN A 86 16.27 0.07 1.02
CA ASN A 86 17.54 -0.15 1.74
C ASN A 86 18.76 0.46 1.04
N HIS A 87 18.54 1.25 -0.01
CA HIS A 87 19.62 1.90 -0.73
C HIS A 87 20.36 2.92 0.17
N ALA A 88 21.62 3.17 -0.13
CA ALA A 88 22.42 4.12 0.65
C ALA A 88 21.94 5.58 0.49
N ASP A 89 21.37 5.90 -0.66
CA ASP A 89 20.65 7.15 -0.92
C ASP A 89 19.18 6.96 -0.56
N ALA A 90 18.74 7.59 0.52
CA ALA A 90 17.37 7.48 1.03
C ALA A 90 16.34 8.17 0.14
N ASP A 91 16.79 9.08 -0.74
CA ASP A 91 15.90 9.84 -1.64
C ASP A 91 15.66 9.12 -2.97
N ILE A 92 16.27 7.93 -3.14
CA ILE A 92 16.13 7.18 -4.39
C ILE A 92 14.72 6.61 -4.53
N ARG A 93 14.10 6.86 -5.67
CA ARG A 93 12.79 6.31 -6.01
C ARG A 93 12.89 4.83 -6.41
N TYR A 94 13.87 4.48 -7.22
CA TYR A 94 14.19 3.11 -7.70
C TYR A 94 15.68 3.02 -8.05
N VAL A 95 16.21 1.82 -8.15
CA VAL A 95 17.63 1.58 -8.46
C VAL A 95 17.86 1.63 -9.97
N ASP A 96 17.20 0.77 -10.74
CA ASP A 96 17.35 0.67 -12.19
C ASP A 96 16.10 1.20 -12.94
N HIS A 97 14.91 0.79 -12.52
CA HIS A 97 13.63 1.10 -13.16
C HIS A 97 12.50 1.26 -12.16
N ASP A 98 11.50 2.08 -12.50
CA ASP A 98 10.30 2.22 -11.69
C ASP A 98 9.53 0.89 -11.63
N LEU A 99 9.53 0.23 -10.45
CA LEU A 99 8.84 -1.04 -10.22
C LEU A 99 7.36 -0.93 -10.58
N ASN A 100 6.73 0.22 -10.31
CA ASN A 100 5.33 0.49 -10.61
C ASN A 100 5.08 0.85 -12.11
N ARG A 101 6.00 0.43 -13.00
CA ARG A 101 5.92 0.43 -14.46
C ARG A 101 6.33 -0.90 -15.07
N LEU A 102 6.82 -1.83 -14.24
CA LEU A 102 7.32 -3.12 -14.70
C LEU A 102 6.28 -4.24 -14.61
N CYS A 103 5.18 -4.08 -13.87
CA CYS A 103 4.22 -5.14 -13.61
C CYS A 103 3.32 -5.45 -14.83
N THR A 104 3.93 -5.69 -15.99
CA THR A 104 3.28 -6.09 -17.26
C THR A 104 3.49 -7.57 -17.55
N ASP A 105 2.59 -8.18 -18.34
CA ASP A 105 2.66 -9.62 -18.65
C ASP A 105 3.94 -10.00 -19.38
N ASP A 106 4.45 -9.13 -20.28
CA ASP A 106 5.71 -9.36 -20.98
C ASP A 106 6.88 -9.43 -20.00
N ARG A 107 6.93 -8.52 -19.01
CA ARG A 107 7.99 -8.51 -17.99
C ARG A 107 7.92 -9.72 -17.07
N PHE A 108 6.72 -10.16 -16.69
CA PHE A 108 6.55 -11.39 -15.93
C PHE A 108 6.95 -12.65 -16.70
N ALA A 109 6.89 -12.63 -18.03
CA ALA A 109 7.28 -13.76 -18.90
C ALA A 109 8.80 -13.83 -19.14
N GLU A 110 9.56 -12.78 -18.81
CA GLU A 110 11.02 -12.78 -18.97
C GLU A 110 11.67 -13.75 -17.97
N SER A 111 12.41 -14.74 -18.51
CA SER A 111 13.03 -15.81 -17.71
C SER A 111 14.33 -15.41 -17.03
N SER A 112 14.91 -14.27 -17.40
CA SER A 112 16.15 -13.76 -16.81
C SER A 112 15.98 -12.31 -16.38
N SER A 113 16.02 -12.08 -15.07
CA SER A 113 16.05 -10.73 -14.52
C SER A 113 17.44 -10.12 -14.74
N THR A 114 17.49 -9.00 -15.46
CA THR A 114 18.73 -8.23 -15.66
C THR A 114 18.78 -6.97 -14.79
N THR A 115 17.70 -6.63 -14.10
CA THR A 115 17.56 -5.41 -13.29
C THR A 115 17.08 -5.71 -11.88
N VAL A 116 17.41 -4.82 -10.95
CA VAL A 116 17.04 -4.96 -9.55
C VAL A 116 15.53 -5.01 -9.38
N GLU A 117 14.80 -4.08 -9.96
CA GLU A 117 13.34 -4.02 -9.79
C GLU A 117 12.60 -5.16 -10.47
N HIS A 118 13.16 -5.75 -11.52
CA HIS A 118 12.57 -6.95 -12.11
C HIS A 118 12.62 -8.13 -11.11
N GLN A 119 13.74 -8.28 -10.39
CA GLN A 119 13.83 -9.26 -9.32
C GLN A 119 12.85 -8.93 -8.18
N GLN A 120 12.79 -7.66 -7.75
CA GLN A 120 11.89 -7.20 -6.69
C GLN A 120 10.41 -7.45 -7.04
N MET A 121 10.03 -7.26 -8.31
CA MET A 121 8.69 -7.57 -8.82
C MET A 121 8.37 -9.06 -8.67
N HIS A 122 9.26 -9.94 -9.11
CA HIS A 122 9.05 -11.38 -9.00
C HIS A 122 8.91 -11.85 -7.55
N GLU A 123 9.80 -11.41 -6.67
CA GLU A 123 9.76 -11.73 -5.24
C GLU A 123 8.47 -11.25 -4.57
N LEU A 124 8.01 -10.02 -4.91
CA LEU A 124 6.75 -9.47 -4.38
C LEU A 124 5.55 -10.33 -4.84
N PHE A 125 5.48 -10.65 -6.13
CA PHE A 125 4.35 -11.40 -6.68
C PHE A 125 4.37 -12.89 -6.30
N GLU A 126 5.53 -13.48 -6.04
CA GLU A 126 5.64 -14.83 -5.48
C GLU A 126 5.04 -14.86 -4.07
N LEU A 127 5.37 -13.88 -3.22
CA LEU A 127 4.81 -13.78 -1.87
C LEU A 127 3.30 -13.49 -1.90
N LEU A 128 2.85 -12.54 -2.73
CA LEU A 128 1.42 -12.25 -2.94
C LEU A 128 0.65 -13.51 -3.41
N GLY A 129 1.22 -14.25 -4.33
CA GLY A 129 0.67 -15.53 -4.81
C GLY A 129 0.54 -16.57 -3.70
N SER A 130 1.56 -16.69 -2.85
CA SER A 130 1.55 -17.60 -1.70
C SER A 130 0.45 -17.24 -0.69
N ILE A 131 0.32 -15.95 -0.35
CA ILE A 131 -0.74 -15.45 0.54
C ILE A 131 -2.12 -15.72 -0.09
N HIS A 132 -2.28 -15.43 -1.39
CA HIS A 132 -3.53 -15.65 -2.10
C HIS A 132 -3.94 -17.13 -2.12
N GLU A 133 -3.02 -18.07 -2.39
CA GLU A 133 -3.30 -19.50 -2.34
C GLU A 133 -3.71 -19.94 -0.92
N SER A 134 -3.09 -19.41 0.12
CA SER A 134 -3.50 -19.66 1.50
C SER A 134 -4.93 -19.19 1.78
N CYS A 135 -5.31 -18.01 1.27
CA CYS A 135 -6.69 -17.51 1.36
C CYS A 135 -7.67 -18.42 0.64
N LYS A 136 -7.35 -18.89 -0.58
CA LYS A 136 -8.18 -19.83 -1.34
C LYS A 136 -8.40 -21.16 -0.62
N LEU A 137 -7.35 -21.72 -0.04
CA LEU A 137 -7.44 -22.95 0.75
C LEU A 137 -8.38 -22.82 1.95
N SER A 138 -8.48 -21.61 2.52
CA SER A 138 -9.39 -21.29 3.61
C SER A 138 -10.77 -20.79 3.12
N ASN A 139 -11.02 -20.78 1.82
CA ASN A 139 -12.22 -20.19 1.18
C ASN A 139 -12.45 -18.72 1.57
N GLN A 140 -11.37 -17.97 1.72
CA GLN A 140 -11.36 -16.56 2.10
C GLN A 140 -10.87 -15.67 0.96
N ARG A 141 -11.02 -14.37 1.13
CA ARG A 141 -10.65 -13.35 0.13
C ARG A 141 -9.34 -12.68 0.52
N MET A 142 -8.59 -12.26 -0.49
CA MET A 142 -7.48 -11.33 -0.36
C MET A 142 -7.84 -9.99 -0.97
N ILE A 143 -7.48 -8.91 -0.29
CA ILE A 143 -7.60 -7.52 -0.75
C ILE A 143 -6.24 -6.87 -0.61
N VAL A 144 -5.84 -6.07 -1.58
CA VAL A 144 -4.55 -5.36 -1.55
C VAL A 144 -4.77 -3.86 -1.51
N LEU A 145 -4.13 -3.20 -0.55
CA LEU A 145 -4.04 -1.74 -0.42
C LEU A 145 -2.57 -1.35 -0.61
N ASP A 146 -2.29 -0.57 -1.66
CA ASP A 146 -0.97 -0.05 -1.98
C ASP A 146 -0.85 1.41 -1.50
N LEU A 147 0.19 1.71 -0.73
CA LEU A 147 0.37 2.99 -0.06
C LEU A 147 1.51 3.78 -0.72
N HIS A 148 1.15 4.92 -1.30
CA HIS A 148 2.05 5.82 -1.99
C HIS A 148 2.04 7.23 -1.41
N THR A 149 3.04 8.00 -1.77
CA THR A 149 3.14 9.43 -1.51
C THR A 149 3.54 10.17 -2.79
N THR A 150 3.42 11.49 -2.79
CA THR A 150 3.69 12.34 -3.96
C THR A 150 4.93 13.21 -3.76
N SER A 151 5.61 13.55 -4.87
CA SER A 151 6.80 14.44 -4.84
C SER A 151 6.47 15.89 -4.53
N ALA A 152 5.22 16.31 -4.66
CA ALA A 152 4.77 17.68 -4.40
C ALA A 152 3.66 17.71 -3.34
N PRO A 153 3.44 18.83 -2.65
CA PRO A 153 2.34 18.98 -1.71
C PRO A 153 1.00 18.61 -2.36
N SER A 154 0.36 17.60 -1.84
CA SER A 154 -0.91 17.09 -2.35
C SER A 154 -1.87 16.78 -1.22
N LYS A 155 -3.13 16.53 -1.58
CA LYS A 155 -4.14 15.96 -0.69
C LYS A 155 -4.19 14.46 -0.90
N PRO A 156 -4.67 13.71 0.10
CA PRO A 156 -4.94 12.28 -0.10
C PRO A 156 -5.85 12.06 -1.30
N VAL A 157 -5.54 11.04 -2.10
CA VAL A 157 -6.35 10.61 -3.24
C VAL A 157 -6.27 9.09 -3.36
N VAL A 158 -7.39 8.46 -3.71
CA VAL A 158 -7.45 7.01 -3.99
C VAL A 158 -7.52 6.79 -5.49
N ALA A 159 -6.78 5.82 -6.00
CA ALA A 159 -6.93 5.32 -7.36
C ALA A 159 -7.27 3.83 -7.35
N PHE A 160 -8.12 3.40 -8.25
CA PHE A 160 -8.62 2.05 -8.32
C PHE A 160 -9.17 1.73 -9.72
N GLU A 161 -9.16 0.45 -10.05
CA GLU A 161 -9.79 -0.09 -11.25
C GLU A 161 -11.33 0.03 -11.16
N ASP A 162 -11.99 0.35 -12.28
CA ASP A 162 -13.46 0.46 -12.34
C ASP A 162 -14.16 -0.89 -12.26
N SER A 163 -14.14 -1.50 -11.09
CA SER A 163 -14.91 -2.70 -10.77
C SER A 163 -15.79 -2.49 -9.55
N LEU A 164 -16.95 -3.18 -9.47
CA LEU A 164 -17.84 -3.08 -8.32
C LEU A 164 -17.16 -3.44 -6.99
N PRO A 165 -16.33 -4.49 -6.91
CA PRO A 165 -15.60 -4.80 -5.68
C PRO A 165 -14.61 -3.71 -5.27
N ALA A 166 -13.82 -3.17 -6.20
CA ALA A 166 -12.87 -2.08 -5.91
C ALA A 166 -13.59 -0.80 -5.49
N ARG A 167 -14.71 -0.44 -6.16
CA ARG A 167 -15.56 0.69 -5.77
C ARG A 167 -16.05 0.57 -4.33
N LYS A 168 -16.42 -0.62 -3.85
CA LYS A 168 -16.86 -0.83 -2.46
C LYS A 168 -15.81 -0.35 -1.46
N HIS A 169 -14.54 -0.64 -1.71
CA HIS A 169 -13.43 -0.27 -0.84
C HIS A 169 -13.02 1.19 -1.04
N ALA A 170 -12.80 1.62 -2.28
CA ALA A 170 -12.36 2.98 -2.60
C ALA A 170 -13.36 4.06 -2.16
N MET A 171 -14.67 3.81 -2.31
CA MET A 171 -15.71 4.77 -1.93
C MET A 171 -15.87 4.95 -0.41
N ARG A 172 -15.33 4.05 0.40
CA ARG A 172 -15.28 4.21 1.87
C ARG A 172 -14.23 5.22 2.31
N MET A 173 -13.21 5.46 1.49
CA MET A 173 -12.19 6.48 1.75
C MET A 173 -12.76 7.87 1.47
N PRO A 174 -12.88 8.77 2.47
CA PRO A 174 -13.47 10.10 2.28
C PRO A 174 -12.45 11.10 1.70
N CYS A 175 -11.84 10.74 0.59
CA CYS A 175 -10.90 11.57 -0.19
C CYS A 175 -11.25 11.50 -1.68
N PRO A 176 -10.74 12.40 -2.54
CA PRO A 176 -10.91 12.34 -3.98
C PRO A 176 -10.49 10.98 -4.55
N LYS A 177 -11.12 10.56 -5.65
CA LYS A 177 -10.84 9.30 -6.33
C LYS A 177 -10.45 9.53 -7.77
N TYR A 178 -9.45 8.76 -8.24
CA TYR A 178 -9.09 8.65 -9.64
C TYR A 178 -9.54 7.30 -10.17
N LEU A 179 -10.31 7.33 -11.25
CA LEU A 179 -10.84 6.18 -11.96
C LEU A 179 -10.18 6.10 -13.34
N GLY A 180 -9.83 4.89 -13.79
CA GLY A 180 -9.24 4.68 -15.12
C GLY A 180 -7.75 5.01 -15.20
N ILE A 181 -7.04 5.05 -14.06
CA ILE A 181 -5.58 5.31 -14.07
C ILE A 181 -4.81 4.20 -14.80
N GLU A 182 -5.31 2.97 -14.74
CA GLU A 182 -4.73 1.79 -15.38
C GLU A 182 -4.79 1.86 -16.92
N GLU A 183 -5.72 2.62 -17.47
CA GLU A 183 -5.83 2.84 -18.92
C GLU A 183 -4.71 3.75 -19.44
N GLU A 184 -4.24 4.68 -18.61
CA GLU A 184 -3.23 5.68 -18.96
C GLU A 184 -1.82 5.34 -18.43
N VAL A 185 -1.72 4.49 -17.41
CA VAL A 185 -0.46 4.11 -16.76
C VAL A 185 -0.34 2.60 -16.69
N GLN A 186 0.51 2.02 -17.53
CA GLN A 186 0.76 0.58 -17.56
C GLN A 186 1.78 0.15 -16.50
N GLY A 187 1.67 -1.11 -16.08
CA GLY A 187 2.64 -1.76 -15.19
C GLY A 187 2.51 -1.38 -13.72
N LEU A 188 1.33 -0.94 -13.30
CA LEU A 188 1.03 -0.71 -11.89
C LEU A 188 0.94 -2.03 -11.12
N VAL A 189 1.42 -2.03 -9.87
CA VAL A 189 1.30 -3.18 -8.96
C VAL A 189 -0.16 -3.56 -8.76
N ILE A 190 -1.04 -2.60 -8.48
CA ILE A 190 -2.47 -2.85 -8.25
C ILE A 190 -3.16 -3.48 -9.46
N ASP A 191 -2.86 -3.00 -10.68
CA ASP A 191 -3.40 -3.56 -11.91
C ASP A 191 -2.95 -5.03 -12.11
N ALA A 192 -1.66 -5.30 -11.90
CA ALA A 192 -1.14 -6.66 -11.99
C ALA A 192 -1.74 -7.61 -10.93
N VAL A 193 -1.98 -7.13 -9.70
CA VAL A 193 -2.69 -7.89 -8.65
C VAL A 193 -4.09 -8.28 -9.13
N THR A 194 -4.85 -7.33 -9.66
CA THR A 194 -6.20 -7.62 -10.16
C THR A 194 -6.17 -8.60 -11.34
N ARG A 195 -5.33 -8.34 -12.35
CA ARG A 195 -5.27 -9.19 -13.56
C ARG A 195 -4.75 -10.59 -13.30
N ARG A 196 -3.69 -10.73 -12.47
CA ARG A 196 -2.99 -12.02 -12.30
C ARG A 196 -3.56 -12.87 -11.16
N LEU A 197 -4.04 -12.23 -10.09
CA LEU A 197 -4.54 -12.92 -8.90
C LEU A 197 -6.07 -12.88 -8.79
N GLY A 198 -6.74 -12.00 -9.54
CA GLY A 198 -8.20 -11.83 -9.45
C GLY A 198 -8.64 -11.22 -8.11
N CYS A 199 -7.73 -10.53 -7.41
CA CYS A 199 -7.98 -9.91 -6.13
C CYS A 199 -8.42 -8.45 -6.29
N VAL A 200 -9.19 -7.95 -5.34
CA VAL A 200 -9.48 -6.51 -5.24
C VAL A 200 -8.21 -5.79 -4.85
N SER A 201 -7.87 -4.75 -5.59
CA SER A 201 -6.75 -3.88 -5.28
C SER A 201 -7.10 -2.41 -5.49
N TYR A 202 -6.46 -1.54 -4.74
CA TYR A 202 -6.55 -0.09 -4.88
C TYR A 202 -5.36 0.56 -4.19
N LEU A 203 -5.05 1.79 -4.57
CA LEU A 203 -3.96 2.54 -3.95
C LEU A 203 -4.47 3.84 -3.31
N ILE A 204 -3.69 4.37 -2.38
CA ILE A 204 -3.85 5.71 -1.84
C ILE A 204 -2.53 6.47 -1.89
N GLU A 205 -2.58 7.68 -2.43
CA GLU A 205 -1.54 8.69 -2.27
C GLU A 205 -1.81 9.44 -0.96
N GLY A 206 -0.91 9.33 0.02
CA GLY A 206 -1.12 9.86 1.38
C GLY A 206 -0.79 11.33 1.55
N GLY A 207 -0.19 11.96 0.56
CA GLY A 207 0.35 13.32 0.62
C GLY A 207 1.82 13.37 0.21
N GLN A 208 2.56 14.42 0.55
CA GLN A 208 3.96 14.59 0.16
C GLN A 208 4.89 13.60 0.88
N HIS A 209 5.99 13.16 0.21
CA HIS A 209 6.94 12.17 0.73
C HIS A 209 7.46 12.47 2.13
N GLU A 210 7.88 13.72 2.36
CA GLU A 210 8.52 14.15 3.61
C GLU A 210 7.54 14.71 4.65
N ASP A 211 6.26 14.82 4.31
CA ASP A 211 5.24 15.33 5.25
C ASP A 211 4.86 14.21 6.24
N PRO A 212 5.14 14.36 7.55
CA PRO A 212 4.77 13.37 8.54
C PRO A 212 3.25 13.08 8.59
N VAL A 213 2.43 14.01 8.11
CA VAL A 213 0.97 13.84 7.94
C VAL A 213 0.66 12.68 6.99
N SER A 214 1.53 12.35 6.03
CA SER A 214 1.35 11.21 5.13
C SER A 214 1.27 9.87 5.89
N VAL A 215 2.03 9.74 6.97
CA VAL A 215 1.97 8.55 7.84
C VAL A 215 0.60 8.44 8.50
N ASP A 216 0.09 9.53 9.07
CA ASP A 216 -1.21 9.54 9.76
C ASP A 216 -2.37 9.30 8.78
N VAL A 217 -2.25 9.80 7.54
CA VAL A 217 -3.21 9.53 6.45
C VAL A 217 -3.22 8.04 6.09
N HIS A 218 -2.05 7.42 5.94
CA HIS A 218 -1.94 6.00 5.65
C HIS A 218 -2.46 5.15 6.82
N GLU A 219 -2.17 5.50 8.05
CA GLU A 219 -2.70 4.81 9.23
C GLU A 219 -4.24 4.84 9.23
N ALA A 220 -4.84 6.01 9.01
CA ALA A 220 -6.29 6.15 8.89
C ALA A 220 -6.86 5.31 7.74
N ALA A 221 -6.18 5.27 6.59
CA ALA A 221 -6.60 4.47 5.44
C ALA A 221 -6.57 2.96 5.73
N ILE A 222 -5.55 2.47 6.43
CA ILE A 222 -5.46 1.06 6.82
C ILE A 222 -6.63 0.69 7.73
N TRP A 223 -6.95 1.50 8.75
CA TRP A 223 -8.09 1.23 9.65
C TRP A 223 -9.43 1.21 8.89
N ILE A 224 -9.65 2.15 7.96
CA ILE A 224 -10.85 2.17 7.11
C ILE A 224 -10.91 0.93 6.20
N ALA A 225 -9.75 0.50 5.66
CA ALA A 225 -9.66 -0.71 4.85
C ALA A 225 -10.01 -1.97 5.65
N MET A 226 -9.54 -2.08 6.88
CA MET A 226 -9.85 -3.18 7.80
C MET A 226 -11.35 -3.25 8.11
N ASP A 227 -11.98 -2.12 8.42
CA ASP A 227 -13.44 -2.04 8.65
C ASP A 227 -14.22 -2.49 7.40
N THR A 228 -13.85 -1.96 6.24
CA THR A 228 -14.52 -2.27 4.97
C THR A 228 -14.35 -3.74 4.57
N ALA A 229 -13.21 -4.34 4.91
CA ALA A 229 -12.92 -5.75 4.70
C ALA A 229 -13.61 -6.68 5.74
N GLY A 230 -14.19 -6.10 6.79
CA GLY A 230 -14.82 -6.84 7.88
C GLY A 230 -13.83 -7.48 8.85
N ILE A 231 -12.60 -6.96 8.94
CA ILE A 231 -11.54 -7.49 9.80
C ILE A 231 -11.66 -6.94 11.22
N LEU A 232 -11.80 -5.62 11.36
CA LEU A 232 -12.02 -4.94 12.64
C LEU A 232 -12.92 -3.72 12.42
N PRO A 233 -14.05 -3.59 13.14
CA PRO A 233 -14.93 -2.44 12.97
C PRO A 233 -14.31 -1.17 13.57
N LEU A 234 -14.47 -0.01 12.88
CA LEU A 234 -13.97 1.28 13.38
C LEU A 234 -14.53 1.67 14.76
N SER A 235 -15.70 1.16 15.13
CA SER A 235 -16.28 1.37 16.45
C SER A 235 -15.47 0.77 17.61
N SER A 236 -14.49 -0.09 17.31
CA SER A 236 -13.55 -0.63 18.29
C SER A 236 -12.37 0.30 18.59
N LEU A 237 -12.23 1.39 17.84
CA LEU A 237 -11.12 2.34 17.98
C LEU A 237 -11.54 3.56 18.79
N ASP A 238 -10.66 4.05 19.66
CA ASP A 238 -10.78 5.37 20.29
C ASP A 238 -10.32 6.53 19.38
N ALA A 239 -10.58 6.40 18.06
CA ALA A 239 -10.18 7.34 17.04
C ALA A 239 -11.25 7.42 15.95
N ASP A 240 -11.27 8.51 15.18
CA ASP A 240 -12.14 8.69 14.02
C ASP A 240 -11.31 8.79 12.71
N PRO A 241 -10.87 7.66 12.14
CA PRO A 241 -10.10 7.66 10.90
C PRO A 241 -10.86 8.29 9.72
N ILE A 242 -12.19 8.11 9.68
CA ILE A 242 -13.04 8.70 8.64
C ILE A 242 -13.07 10.23 8.75
N GLY A 243 -13.30 10.74 9.96
CA GLY A 243 -13.30 12.19 10.21
C GLY A 243 -11.93 12.80 9.92
N TYR A 244 -10.86 12.14 10.32
CA TYR A 244 -9.50 12.56 10.05
C TYR A 244 -9.23 12.68 8.55
N LEU A 245 -9.43 11.60 7.78
CA LEU A 245 -9.18 11.58 6.33
C LEU A 245 -10.08 12.57 5.57
N ARG A 246 -11.33 12.72 6.01
CA ARG A 246 -12.25 13.74 5.47
C ARG A 246 -11.72 15.17 5.68
N SER A 247 -11.13 15.45 6.84
CA SER A 247 -10.55 16.77 7.14
C SER A 247 -9.38 17.10 6.21
N MET A 248 -8.53 16.09 5.89
CA MET A 248 -7.42 16.22 4.96
C MET A 248 -7.88 16.50 3.53
N SER A 249 -9.06 16.03 3.14
CA SER A 249 -9.64 16.18 1.79
C SER A 249 -10.28 17.55 1.53
N LYS A 250 -10.40 18.40 2.56
CA LYS A 250 -10.96 19.79 2.47
C LYS A 250 -12.26 19.87 1.66
N GLY A 251 -13.22 19.00 1.96
CA GLY A 251 -14.56 19.02 1.34
C GLY A 251 -14.65 18.35 -0.05
N ARG A 252 -13.59 17.71 -0.56
CA ARG A 252 -13.61 16.97 -1.84
C ARG A 252 -13.71 15.45 -1.68
N GLY A 253 -14.07 14.97 -0.50
CA GLY A 253 -14.07 13.54 -0.17
C GLY A 253 -14.92 12.65 -1.08
N ASP A 254 -15.95 13.19 -1.70
CA ASP A 254 -16.86 12.44 -2.57
C ASP A 254 -16.64 12.69 -4.07
N THR A 255 -15.59 13.46 -4.43
CA THR A 255 -15.29 13.76 -5.83
C THR A 255 -14.63 12.57 -6.51
N VAL A 256 -15.14 12.18 -7.67
CA VAL A 256 -14.54 11.18 -8.55
C VAL A 256 -14.07 11.87 -9.83
N PHE A 257 -12.82 11.65 -10.19
CA PHE A 257 -12.21 12.13 -11.43
C PHE A 257 -11.99 10.94 -12.35
N ASP A 258 -12.42 11.07 -13.58
CA ASP A 258 -12.16 10.14 -14.65
C ASP A 258 -10.85 10.55 -15.34
N VAL A 259 -9.82 9.69 -15.27
CA VAL A 259 -8.51 9.93 -15.90
C VAL A 259 -8.63 9.58 -17.38
N ARG A 260 -8.53 10.58 -18.25
CA ARG A 260 -8.73 10.41 -19.71
C ARG A 260 -7.51 10.72 -20.55
N HIS A 261 -6.48 11.23 -19.93
CA HIS A 261 -5.25 11.62 -20.63
C HIS A 261 -4.10 11.73 -19.65
N ARG A 262 -2.93 11.29 -20.10
CA ARG A 262 -1.64 11.47 -19.44
C ARG A 262 -0.69 12.20 -20.40
N GLU A 263 -0.21 13.36 -20.00
CA GLU A 263 0.85 14.05 -20.72
C GLU A 263 2.22 13.64 -20.14
N PRO A 264 3.08 12.98 -20.93
CA PRO A 264 4.41 12.63 -20.48
C PRO A 264 5.29 13.89 -20.37
N ILE A 265 5.80 14.16 -19.19
CA ILE A 265 6.79 15.23 -18.96
C ILE A 265 8.10 14.80 -19.62
N ARG A 266 8.53 15.54 -20.65
CA ARG A 266 9.76 15.30 -21.41
C ARG A 266 10.83 16.34 -21.15
N ASP A 267 10.47 17.44 -20.51
CA ASP A 267 11.34 18.57 -20.22
C ASP A 267 11.77 18.51 -18.74
N ALA A 268 13.07 18.52 -18.50
CA ALA A 268 13.62 18.52 -17.14
C ALA A 268 13.28 19.82 -16.37
N ASP A 269 12.98 20.90 -17.08
CA ASP A 269 12.61 22.20 -16.51
C ASP A 269 11.09 22.39 -16.40
N PHE A 270 10.29 21.33 -16.60
CA PHE A 270 8.84 21.40 -16.49
C PHE A 270 8.41 21.80 -15.06
N ALA A 271 7.59 22.81 -14.97
CA ALA A 271 6.95 23.21 -13.72
C ALA A 271 5.44 23.40 -13.93
N ILE A 272 4.66 22.93 -12.99
CA ILE A 272 3.22 23.24 -12.90
C ILE A 272 3.12 24.61 -12.24
N LEU A 273 2.58 25.59 -12.93
CA LEU A 273 2.38 26.96 -12.46
C LEU A 273 1.07 27.10 -11.70
#